data_7b14f5914a9f640c05e1c437e8d0d826
#
_entry.id   7b14f5914a9f640c05e1c437e8d0d826
#
_cell.length_a   1.000
_cell.length_b   1.000
_cell.length_c   1.000
_cell.angle_alpha   90.00
_cell.angle_beta   90.00
_cell.angle_gamma   90.00
#
_symmetry.space_group_name_H-M   'P 1'
#
loop_
_entity.id
_entity.type
_entity.pdbx_description
1 polymer ?
#
loop_
_entity_poly.entity_id
_entity_poly.type
_entity_poly.pdbx_seq_one_letter_code
_entity_poly.pdbx_strand_id
1 'polypeptide(L)'
;KLGCVMPGESPAVFGDALRRMAAAATYLYQDGPHYWYSTQPTVTKLAEDRAEQLKREPDKVAHELEQRLRKDLARMGDFPRIHPLPQSGADVPDDLDARLVVLGIGHPYSKEAGSPAELAAKAILETRGNTPRLYRNTLVFLAADRTRLQDLDEAARKYLAWVSILAEQKDLNLSPFQVTQAETQKTAADGTVTARLPETYQWLLVPGQATPQAPIVWEALRLAGTDALAVRASKKLRSDESYLTSFASTRLKMELDRVPLWQGNHVSVRQLVAYFASYLYLPRLKEPGVLLGALSAGLNLLTWTQDSFGLADSYDEAAGRYRGLRGGTLLNLTDPQGPELVVRPEVASRQLAVERAAAVAQLPGDVKVNAVGDGTGGGGTDPAQPSVLPPTQVTPPVATQPKRFHGTVNLDEARVGRDASKIAEEVIAHLVALVGARVTVTLEIEADVPVGAPDKVVRTLTENCRTLKFTSHGFERD
;
A
#
# COMPACT_ATOMS: atom_id res chain seq x y z
N LYS A 1 50.14 35.89 -9.29
CA LYS A 1 50.23 35.22 -7.96
C LYS A 1 51.58 35.50 -7.30
N LEU A 2 52.71 35.27 -8.01
CA LEU A 2 54.06 35.44 -7.41
C LEU A 2 54.38 36.88 -6.99
N GLY A 3 53.84 37.90 -7.65
CA GLY A 3 54.07 39.30 -7.32
C GLY A 3 53.29 39.80 -6.06
N CYS A 4 52.39 38.98 -5.50
CA CYS A 4 51.63 39.35 -4.31
C CYS A 4 51.99 38.51 -3.09
N VAL A 5 52.88 37.52 -3.21
CA VAL A 5 53.26 36.58 -2.15
C VAL A 5 54.48 37.15 -1.42
N MET A 6 54.35 37.36 -0.08
CA MET A 6 55.46 37.74 0.76
C MET A 6 56.32 36.52 1.20
N PRO A 7 57.57 36.68 1.57
CA PRO A 7 58.33 35.58 2.13
C PRO A 7 57.65 34.94 3.34
N GLY A 8 57.37 33.63 3.28
CA GLY A 8 56.68 32.89 4.31
C GLY A 8 55.18 32.65 4.07
N GLU A 9 54.58 33.29 3.06
CA GLU A 9 53.16 33.06 2.68
C GLU A 9 53.04 31.95 1.64
N SER A 10 51.96 31.19 1.74
CA SER A 10 51.66 30.11 0.74
C SER A 10 51.04 30.70 -0.51
N PRO A 11 51.60 30.47 -1.70
CA PRO A 11 50.96 30.86 -2.96
C PRO A 11 49.57 30.26 -3.20
N ALA A 12 49.25 29.15 -2.53
CA ALA A 12 47.93 28.48 -2.65
C ALA A 12 46.79 29.38 -2.11
N VAL A 13 47.01 30.13 -1.03
CA VAL A 13 46.02 31.04 -0.44
C VAL A 13 45.59 32.10 -1.45
N PHE A 14 46.52 32.67 -2.18
CA PHE A 14 46.22 33.65 -3.24
C PHE A 14 45.52 33.01 -4.45
N GLY A 15 45.83 31.74 -4.73
CA GLY A 15 45.13 30.97 -5.77
C GLY A 15 43.67 30.71 -5.40
N ASP A 16 43.42 30.39 -4.14
CA ASP A 16 42.04 30.16 -3.63
C ASP A 16 41.27 31.48 -3.56
N ALA A 17 41.89 32.56 -3.10
CA ALA A 17 41.27 33.87 -3.08
C ALA A 17 40.88 34.33 -4.51
N LEU A 18 41.76 34.15 -5.47
CA LEU A 18 41.52 34.53 -6.87
C LEU A 18 40.41 33.68 -7.53
N ARG A 19 40.33 32.37 -7.21
CA ARG A 19 39.23 31.51 -7.66
C ARG A 19 37.89 31.96 -7.06
N ARG A 20 37.84 32.30 -5.75
CA ARG A 20 36.63 32.85 -5.11
C ARG A 20 36.23 34.18 -5.72
N MET A 21 37.20 35.05 -5.99
CA MET A 21 36.95 36.33 -6.67
C MET A 21 36.38 36.09 -8.06
N ALA A 22 36.96 35.18 -8.86
CA ALA A 22 36.47 34.88 -10.21
C ALA A 22 35.06 34.28 -10.20
N ALA A 23 34.72 33.50 -9.18
CA ALA A 23 33.37 32.95 -9.00
C ALA A 23 32.30 34.01 -8.64
N ALA A 24 32.68 35.09 -7.94
CA ALA A 24 31.79 36.12 -7.47
C ALA A 24 31.84 37.44 -8.27
N ALA A 25 32.90 37.67 -9.01
CA ALA A 25 33.12 38.93 -9.71
C ALA A 25 32.33 39.01 -11.02
N THR A 26 31.72 40.16 -11.27
CA THR A 26 30.92 40.41 -12.46
C THR A 26 31.73 40.41 -13.76
N TYR A 27 32.98 40.92 -13.72
CA TYR A 27 33.79 41.22 -14.89
C TYR A 27 35.13 40.51 -14.91
N LEU A 28 35.40 39.57 -13.97
CA LEU A 28 36.65 38.79 -13.90
C LEU A 28 36.42 37.40 -14.48
N TYR A 29 37.11 37.10 -15.56
CA TYR A 29 37.05 35.82 -16.26
C TYR A 29 38.24 34.94 -15.88
N GLN A 30 38.03 33.63 -15.93
CA GLN A 30 39.09 32.62 -15.74
C GLN A 30 39.01 31.58 -16.86
N ASP A 31 40.14 31.25 -17.45
CA ASP A 31 40.32 30.10 -18.32
C ASP A 31 41.60 29.37 -17.89
N GLY A 32 41.45 28.22 -17.29
CA GLY A 32 42.54 27.48 -16.69
C GLY A 32 43.33 28.36 -15.69
N PRO A 33 44.66 28.60 -15.94
CA PRO A 33 45.51 29.45 -15.07
C PRO A 33 45.38 30.94 -15.35
N HIS A 34 44.70 31.36 -16.40
CA HIS A 34 44.64 32.75 -16.88
C HIS A 34 43.41 33.46 -16.34
N TYR A 35 43.56 34.73 -15.97
CA TYR A 35 42.49 35.62 -15.50
C TYR A 35 42.57 36.94 -16.26
N TRP A 36 41.41 37.47 -16.68
CA TRP A 36 41.33 38.77 -17.35
C TRP A 36 40.02 39.50 -17.00
N TYR A 37 40.01 40.78 -17.20
CA TYR A 37 38.81 41.58 -17.08
C TYR A 37 38.15 41.79 -18.46
N SER A 38 36.83 41.82 -18.48
CA SER A 38 36.02 42.16 -19.64
C SER A 38 34.97 43.19 -19.27
N THR A 39 34.47 43.93 -20.23
CA THR A 39 33.37 44.88 -20.08
C THR A 39 32.00 44.16 -20.06
N GLN A 40 31.94 42.92 -20.50
CA GLN A 40 30.74 42.08 -20.42
C GLN A 40 30.67 41.34 -19.05
N PRO A 41 29.50 41.17 -18.44
CA PRO A 41 29.37 40.37 -17.26
C PRO A 41 29.66 38.90 -17.53
N THR A 42 30.20 38.19 -16.53
CA THR A 42 30.42 36.75 -16.61
C THR A 42 29.10 36.00 -16.80
N VAL A 43 29.12 34.84 -17.47
CA VAL A 43 27.96 33.99 -17.68
C VAL A 43 27.33 33.58 -16.35
N THR A 44 28.15 33.36 -15.30
CA THR A 44 27.67 33.06 -13.94
C THR A 44 26.87 34.23 -13.37
N LYS A 45 27.38 35.47 -13.48
CA LYS A 45 26.66 36.66 -13.01
C LYS A 45 25.34 36.87 -13.78
N LEU A 46 25.37 36.66 -15.08
CA LEU A 46 24.17 36.71 -15.91
C LEU A 46 23.11 35.66 -15.46
N ALA A 47 23.56 34.46 -15.10
CA ALA A 47 22.65 33.43 -14.58
C ALA A 47 22.06 33.79 -13.20
N GLU A 48 22.87 34.38 -12.32
CA GLU A 48 22.37 34.87 -11.02
C GLU A 48 21.31 35.96 -11.21
N ASP A 49 21.58 36.94 -12.07
CA ASP A 49 20.63 38.06 -12.34
C ASP A 49 19.32 37.52 -12.97
N ARG A 50 19.38 36.53 -13.89
CA ARG A 50 18.20 35.90 -14.46
C ARG A 50 17.44 35.06 -13.41
N ALA A 51 18.13 34.33 -12.56
CA ALA A 51 17.51 33.59 -11.45
C ALA A 51 16.80 34.54 -10.47
N GLU A 52 17.35 35.74 -10.24
CA GLU A 52 16.70 36.76 -9.41
C GLU A 52 15.47 37.37 -10.12
N GLN A 53 15.53 37.61 -11.43
CA GLN A 53 14.37 38.06 -12.21
C GLN A 53 13.23 37.05 -12.19
N LEU A 54 13.52 35.75 -12.24
CA LEU A 54 12.51 34.67 -12.14
C LEU A 54 11.73 34.65 -10.83
N LYS A 55 12.18 35.33 -9.77
CA LYS A 55 11.38 35.56 -8.57
C LYS A 55 10.11 36.37 -8.85
N ARG A 56 10.16 37.22 -9.89
CA ARG A 56 9.01 38.04 -10.32
C ARG A 56 8.11 37.33 -11.33
N GLU A 57 8.51 36.13 -11.76
CA GLU A 57 7.81 35.29 -12.72
C GLU A 57 7.55 33.88 -12.17
N PRO A 58 6.84 33.76 -11.02
CA PRO A 58 6.65 32.47 -10.33
C PRO A 58 5.97 31.42 -11.19
N ASP A 59 5.14 31.83 -12.16
CA ASP A 59 4.41 30.93 -13.04
C ASP A 59 5.34 30.09 -13.93
N LYS A 60 6.49 30.64 -14.35
CA LYS A 60 7.48 29.89 -15.13
C LYS A 60 8.13 28.78 -14.31
N VAL A 61 8.45 29.08 -13.05
CA VAL A 61 9.01 28.12 -12.11
C VAL A 61 7.99 27.04 -11.78
N ALA A 62 6.75 27.45 -11.49
CA ALA A 62 5.66 26.52 -11.24
C ALA A 62 5.46 25.55 -12.40
N HIS A 63 5.42 26.06 -13.63
CA HIS A 63 5.26 25.27 -14.85
C HIS A 63 6.37 24.20 -15.01
N GLU A 64 7.63 24.57 -14.80
CA GLU A 64 8.76 23.64 -14.86
C GLU A 64 8.64 22.54 -13.80
N LEU A 65 8.33 22.90 -12.55
CA LEU A 65 8.13 21.97 -11.47
C LEU A 65 6.95 21.02 -11.72
N GLU A 66 5.86 21.54 -12.27
CA GLU A 66 4.71 20.74 -12.67
C GLU A 66 5.03 19.70 -13.74
N GLN A 67 5.80 20.08 -14.77
CA GLN A 67 6.22 19.15 -15.81
C GLN A 67 7.06 18.00 -15.23
N ARG A 68 8.02 18.31 -14.34
CA ARG A 68 8.85 17.31 -13.67
C ARG A 68 8.03 16.39 -12.77
N LEU A 69 7.10 16.96 -12.04
CA LEU A 69 6.20 16.22 -11.15
C LEU A 69 5.33 15.24 -11.94
N ARG A 70 4.72 15.69 -13.07
CA ARG A 70 3.96 14.82 -13.97
C ARG A 70 4.80 13.67 -14.53
N LYS A 71 6.07 13.93 -14.85
CA LYS A 71 7.01 12.92 -15.33
C LYS A 71 7.32 11.87 -14.26
N ASP A 72 7.55 12.27 -13.01
CA ASP A 72 7.78 11.34 -11.89
C ASP A 72 6.55 10.47 -11.62
N LEU A 73 5.35 11.08 -11.64
CA LEU A 73 4.06 10.43 -11.38
C LEU A 73 3.60 9.47 -12.49
N ALA A 74 4.30 9.40 -13.63
CA ALA A 74 4.06 8.36 -14.64
C ALA A 74 4.26 6.95 -14.07
N ARG A 75 5.08 6.79 -13.02
CA ARG A 75 5.22 5.56 -12.24
C ARG A 75 4.22 5.53 -11.10
N MET A 76 3.06 4.93 -11.33
CA MET A 76 1.88 5.02 -10.48
C MET A 76 1.94 4.22 -9.16
N GLY A 77 2.90 3.29 -9.00
CA GLY A 77 2.88 2.37 -7.86
C GLY A 77 1.62 1.49 -7.87
N ASP A 78 1.01 1.31 -6.70
CA ASP A 78 -0.22 0.50 -6.58
C ASP A 78 -1.51 1.31 -6.81
N PHE A 79 -1.42 2.62 -7.05
CA PHE A 79 -2.61 3.44 -7.28
C PHE A 79 -3.21 3.21 -8.68
N PRO A 80 -4.50 2.87 -8.79
CA PRO A 80 -5.17 2.79 -10.08
C PRO A 80 -5.23 4.14 -10.80
N ARG A 81 -5.30 5.24 -10.05
CA ARG A 81 -5.43 6.60 -10.56
C ARG A 81 -4.59 7.59 -9.76
N ILE A 82 -4.00 8.55 -10.48
CA ILE A 82 -3.29 9.69 -9.89
C ILE A 82 -3.86 10.98 -10.50
N HIS A 83 -4.13 11.98 -9.67
CA HIS A 83 -4.56 13.30 -10.09
C HIS A 83 -3.47 14.31 -9.75
N PRO A 84 -2.58 14.65 -10.71
CA PRO A 84 -1.53 15.61 -10.50
C PRO A 84 -2.08 17.03 -10.58
N LEU A 85 -1.89 17.82 -9.54
CA LEU A 85 -2.07 19.27 -9.50
C LEU A 85 -3.51 19.70 -9.85
N PRO A 86 -4.55 19.14 -9.22
CA PRO A 86 -5.91 19.60 -9.45
C PRO A 86 -6.06 21.04 -8.97
N GLN A 87 -6.76 21.85 -9.75
CA GLN A 87 -7.08 23.23 -9.40
C GLN A 87 -8.31 23.30 -8.47
N SER A 88 -9.16 22.30 -8.54
CA SER A 88 -10.37 22.20 -7.73
C SER A 88 -10.80 20.74 -7.51
N GLY A 89 -11.80 20.53 -6.66
CA GLY A 89 -12.44 19.22 -6.49
C GLY A 89 -13.10 18.68 -7.77
N ALA A 90 -13.42 19.53 -8.74
CA ALA A 90 -14.01 19.12 -10.01
C ALA A 90 -13.04 18.30 -10.88
N ASP A 91 -11.73 18.55 -10.74
CA ASP A 91 -10.69 17.86 -11.51
C ASP A 91 -10.42 16.45 -11.01
N VAL A 92 -10.99 16.08 -9.86
CA VAL A 92 -10.86 14.77 -9.25
C VAL A 92 -12.21 14.06 -9.34
N PRO A 93 -12.39 13.08 -10.27
CA PRO A 93 -13.64 12.33 -10.40
C PRO A 93 -14.04 11.62 -9.12
N ASP A 94 -15.34 11.37 -8.96
CA ASP A 94 -15.91 10.67 -7.81
C ASP A 94 -16.21 9.22 -8.20
N ASP A 95 -15.17 8.36 -8.18
CA ASP A 95 -15.22 6.97 -8.58
C ASP A 95 -14.84 6.05 -7.43
N LEU A 96 -15.03 4.75 -7.61
CA LEU A 96 -14.82 3.71 -6.60
C LEU A 96 -13.36 3.32 -6.37
N ASP A 97 -12.47 3.66 -7.32
CA ASP A 97 -11.04 3.33 -7.24
C ASP A 97 -10.29 4.31 -6.34
N ALA A 98 -9.36 3.79 -5.56
CA ALA A 98 -8.47 4.65 -4.78
C ALA A 98 -7.55 5.48 -5.67
N ARG A 99 -7.25 6.69 -5.23
CA ARG A 99 -6.47 7.65 -6.02
C ARG A 99 -5.57 8.52 -5.17
N LEU A 100 -4.41 8.80 -5.72
CA LEU A 100 -3.47 9.75 -5.16
C LEU A 100 -3.72 11.12 -5.79
N VAL A 101 -4.05 12.11 -4.97
CA VAL A 101 -4.18 13.51 -5.36
C VAL A 101 -2.89 14.22 -4.97
N VAL A 102 -2.17 14.76 -5.94
CA VAL A 102 -0.91 15.47 -5.70
C VAL A 102 -1.17 16.97 -5.74
N LEU A 103 -1.04 17.62 -4.59
CA LEU A 103 -1.33 19.05 -4.45
C LEU A 103 -0.24 19.89 -5.09
N GLY A 104 -0.62 21.03 -5.67
CA GLY A 104 0.31 21.98 -6.28
C GLY A 104 1.24 22.65 -5.24
N ILE A 105 2.31 23.26 -5.74
CA ILE A 105 3.30 24.00 -4.91
C ILE A 105 2.69 25.16 -4.12
N GLY A 106 1.57 25.70 -4.56
CA GLY A 106 0.79 26.73 -3.84
C GLY A 106 0.10 26.23 -2.57
N HIS A 107 0.06 24.92 -2.33
CA HIS A 107 -0.57 24.30 -1.17
C HIS A 107 0.42 23.44 -0.39
N PRO A 108 1.48 24.04 0.20
CA PRO A 108 2.45 23.31 0.98
C PRO A 108 1.88 22.86 2.33
N TYR A 109 2.39 21.73 2.81
CA TYR A 109 2.11 21.25 4.15
C TYR A 109 3.07 21.85 5.18
N SER A 110 2.53 22.28 6.30
CA SER A 110 3.24 22.53 7.55
C SER A 110 2.57 21.74 8.67
N LYS A 111 3.30 21.50 9.77
CA LYS A 111 2.76 20.79 10.95
C LYS A 111 1.74 21.62 11.75
N GLU A 112 1.52 22.86 11.34
CA GLU A 112 0.53 23.74 11.93
C GLU A 112 -0.88 23.33 11.46
N ALA A 113 -1.84 23.34 12.36
CA ALA A 113 -3.23 23.06 12.04
C ALA A 113 -3.77 24.05 10.98
N GLY A 114 -4.50 23.54 9.99
CA GLY A 114 -5.02 24.36 8.91
C GLY A 114 -3.98 24.80 7.89
N SER A 115 -2.92 24.00 7.70
CA SER A 115 -1.94 24.23 6.64
C SER A 115 -2.63 24.36 5.26
N PRO A 116 -2.05 25.12 4.29
CA PRO A 116 -2.62 25.23 2.96
C PRO A 116 -2.92 23.89 2.29
N ALA A 117 -2.09 22.88 2.54
CA ALA A 117 -2.32 21.52 2.05
C ALA A 117 -3.56 20.86 2.67
N GLU A 118 -3.77 21.00 3.99
CA GLU A 118 -4.95 20.46 4.66
C GLU A 118 -6.23 21.14 4.20
N LEU A 119 -6.21 22.46 4.02
CA LEU A 119 -7.38 23.20 3.53
C LEU A 119 -7.75 22.78 2.10
N ALA A 120 -6.76 22.66 1.22
CA ALA A 120 -6.98 22.22 -0.16
C ALA A 120 -7.45 20.73 -0.20
N ALA A 121 -6.83 19.85 0.57
CA ALA A 121 -7.22 18.45 0.67
C ALA A 121 -8.66 18.32 1.22
N LYS A 122 -9.02 19.10 2.24
CA LYS A 122 -10.36 19.13 2.81
C LYS A 122 -11.41 19.59 1.78
N ALA A 123 -11.14 20.65 1.05
CA ALA A 123 -12.05 21.15 0.01
C ALA A 123 -12.31 20.08 -1.07
N ILE A 124 -11.26 19.38 -1.52
CA ILE A 124 -11.37 18.30 -2.51
C ILE A 124 -12.09 17.08 -1.91
N LEU A 125 -11.87 16.76 -0.62
CA LEU A 125 -12.50 15.64 0.07
C LEU A 125 -14.00 15.85 0.26
N GLU A 126 -14.42 17.09 0.53
CA GLU A 126 -15.83 17.41 0.82
C GLU A 126 -16.65 17.59 -0.44
N THR A 127 -16.07 18.18 -1.51
CA THR A 127 -16.82 18.55 -2.70
C THR A 127 -16.14 18.11 -3.99
N ARG A 128 -16.99 17.82 -4.99
CA ARG A 128 -16.62 17.72 -6.40
C ARG A 128 -17.26 18.87 -7.15
N GLY A 129 -16.54 19.97 -7.29
CA GLY A 129 -17.11 21.21 -7.79
C GLY A 129 -18.24 21.70 -6.87
N ASN A 130 -19.47 21.80 -7.39
CA ASN A 130 -20.63 22.29 -6.64
C ASN A 130 -21.43 21.17 -5.94
N THR A 131 -21.01 19.92 -6.05
CA THR A 131 -21.72 18.77 -5.46
C THR A 131 -20.92 18.17 -4.31
N PRO A 132 -21.56 17.67 -3.23
CA PRO A 132 -20.88 16.90 -2.21
C PRO A 132 -20.23 15.65 -2.81
N ARG A 133 -19.05 15.30 -2.33
CA ARG A 133 -18.36 14.08 -2.74
C ARG A 133 -18.95 12.86 -2.01
N LEU A 134 -19.22 11.80 -2.77
CA LEU A 134 -19.75 10.55 -2.24
C LEU A 134 -18.63 9.63 -1.74
N TYR A 135 -17.61 9.38 -2.59
CA TYR A 135 -16.58 8.36 -2.35
C TYR A 135 -15.32 8.98 -1.73
N ARG A 136 -15.44 9.46 -0.49
CA ARG A 136 -14.38 10.16 0.24
C ARG A 136 -13.24 9.25 0.66
N ASN A 137 -13.52 7.97 0.94
CA ASN A 137 -12.51 7.02 1.42
C ASN A 137 -11.56 6.54 0.30
N THR A 138 -11.78 6.95 -0.94
CA THR A 138 -10.89 6.63 -2.07
C THR A 138 -9.70 7.60 -2.20
N LEU A 139 -9.70 8.72 -1.46
CA LEU A 139 -8.72 9.79 -1.64
C LEU A 139 -7.57 9.72 -0.64
N VAL A 140 -6.36 9.92 -1.14
CA VAL A 140 -5.14 10.19 -0.37
C VAL A 140 -4.42 11.35 -1.03
N PHE A 141 -3.80 12.23 -0.25
CA PHE A 141 -3.19 13.45 -0.75
C PHE A 141 -1.68 13.44 -0.53
N LEU A 142 -0.93 13.94 -1.51
CA LEU A 142 0.52 14.17 -1.42
C LEU A 142 0.81 15.66 -1.51
N ALA A 143 1.56 16.19 -0.56
CA ALA A 143 1.87 17.60 -0.45
C ALA A 143 3.37 17.87 -0.34
N ALA A 144 3.78 19.05 -0.81
CA ALA A 144 5.14 19.56 -0.63
C ALA A 144 5.37 20.04 0.81
N ASP A 145 6.56 19.83 1.33
CA ASP A 145 6.99 20.38 2.61
C ASP A 145 7.27 21.89 2.46
N ARG A 146 6.65 22.69 3.30
CA ARG A 146 6.77 24.16 3.27
C ARG A 146 8.21 24.66 3.39
N THR A 147 9.02 24.03 4.23
CA THR A 147 10.40 24.47 4.47
C THR A 147 11.33 24.14 3.32
N ARG A 148 11.11 22.99 2.65
CA ARG A 148 11.91 22.54 1.53
C ARG A 148 11.50 23.15 0.18
N LEU A 149 10.30 23.71 0.11
CA LEU A 149 9.78 24.32 -1.10
C LEU A 149 10.63 25.52 -1.57
N GLN A 150 11.18 26.31 -0.63
CA GLN A 150 12.03 27.44 -0.97
C GLN A 150 13.34 26.99 -1.66
N ASP A 151 13.95 25.91 -1.16
CA ASP A 151 15.18 25.35 -1.75
C ASP A 151 14.91 24.77 -3.15
N LEU A 152 13.75 24.16 -3.35
CA LEU A 152 13.34 23.64 -4.65
C LEU A 152 13.09 24.78 -5.64
N ASP A 153 12.41 25.83 -5.22
CA ASP A 153 12.17 27.03 -6.03
C ASP A 153 13.49 27.68 -6.48
N GLU A 154 14.43 27.86 -5.55
CA GLU A 154 15.76 28.41 -5.88
C GLU A 154 16.50 27.54 -6.89
N ALA A 155 16.50 26.22 -6.72
CA ALA A 155 17.12 25.28 -7.65
C ALA A 155 16.47 25.36 -9.05
N ALA A 156 15.14 25.43 -9.12
CA ALA A 156 14.41 25.54 -10.38
C ALA A 156 14.69 26.86 -11.09
N ARG A 157 14.76 28.00 -10.36
CA ARG A 157 15.15 29.29 -10.93
C ARG A 157 16.56 29.28 -11.51
N LYS A 158 17.53 28.67 -10.81
CA LYS A 158 18.91 28.50 -11.33
C LYS A 158 18.92 27.65 -12.60
N TYR A 159 18.18 26.56 -12.63
CA TYR A 159 18.05 25.72 -13.83
C TYR A 159 17.48 26.51 -15.02
N LEU A 160 16.34 27.18 -14.82
CA LEU A 160 15.68 27.96 -15.86
C LEU A 160 16.56 29.14 -16.36
N ALA A 161 17.33 29.78 -15.47
CA ALA A 161 18.29 30.80 -15.86
C ALA A 161 19.34 30.27 -16.85
N TRP A 162 19.91 29.11 -16.59
CA TRP A 162 20.86 28.46 -17.50
C TRP A 162 20.20 28.04 -18.82
N VAL A 163 18.97 27.52 -18.76
CA VAL A 163 18.19 27.17 -19.98
C VAL A 163 18.00 28.42 -20.85
N SER A 164 17.63 29.56 -20.26
CA SER A 164 17.39 30.79 -21.01
C SER A 164 18.67 31.37 -21.62
N ILE A 165 19.81 31.28 -20.90
CA ILE A 165 21.13 31.72 -21.44
C ILE A 165 21.51 30.89 -22.64
N LEU A 166 21.37 29.58 -22.60
CA LEU A 166 21.67 28.70 -23.71
C LEU A 166 20.72 28.88 -24.89
N ALA A 167 19.47 29.22 -24.66
CA ALA A 167 18.51 29.52 -25.72
C ALA A 167 18.92 30.81 -26.50
N GLU A 168 19.48 31.80 -25.79
CA GLU A 168 19.90 33.09 -26.35
C GLU A 168 21.41 33.18 -26.62
N GLN A 169 22.13 32.04 -26.68
CA GLN A 169 23.61 32.02 -26.82
C GLN A 169 24.16 32.84 -27.97
N LYS A 170 23.40 32.94 -29.07
CA LYS A 170 23.80 33.71 -30.26
C LYS A 170 23.65 35.22 -30.03
N ASP A 171 22.52 35.63 -29.43
CA ASP A 171 22.23 37.05 -29.17
C ASP A 171 23.18 37.61 -28.09
N LEU A 172 23.56 36.75 -27.15
CA LEU A 172 24.52 37.05 -26.09
C LEU A 172 25.99 36.99 -26.60
N ASN A 173 26.24 36.55 -27.85
CA ASN A 173 27.56 36.38 -28.41
C ASN A 173 28.49 35.54 -27.49
N LEU A 174 28.00 34.44 -26.94
CA LEU A 174 28.80 33.61 -26.04
C LEU A 174 29.94 32.89 -26.79
N SER A 175 31.14 32.91 -26.21
CA SER A 175 32.26 32.12 -26.69
C SER A 175 32.01 30.61 -26.49
N PRO A 176 32.66 29.72 -27.26
CA PRO A 176 32.55 28.26 -27.08
C PRO A 176 32.79 27.80 -25.63
N PHE A 177 33.75 28.44 -24.95
CA PHE A 177 34.06 28.16 -23.55
C PHE A 177 32.87 28.51 -22.63
N GLN A 178 32.26 29.69 -22.83
CA GLN A 178 31.10 30.11 -22.06
C GLN A 178 29.87 29.22 -22.31
N VAL A 179 29.70 28.74 -23.54
CA VAL A 179 28.62 27.77 -23.86
C VAL A 179 28.85 26.45 -23.12
N THR A 180 30.07 25.88 -23.19
CA THR A 180 30.40 24.65 -22.45
C THR A 180 30.22 24.80 -20.93
N GLN A 181 30.62 25.97 -20.39
CA GLN A 181 30.41 26.30 -18.99
C GLN A 181 28.90 26.34 -18.64
N ALA A 182 28.07 27.00 -19.46
CA ALA A 182 26.66 27.09 -19.28
C ALA A 182 25.95 25.72 -19.35
N GLU A 183 26.35 24.85 -20.29
CA GLU A 183 25.84 23.47 -20.41
C GLU A 183 26.17 22.63 -19.18
N THR A 184 27.43 22.74 -18.67
CA THR A 184 27.85 22.06 -17.45
C THR A 184 27.03 22.52 -16.26
N GLN A 185 26.82 23.80 -16.08
CA GLN A 185 26.06 24.38 -15.01
C GLN A 185 24.55 24.05 -15.10
N LYS A 186 23.98 24.06 -16.32
CA LYS A 186 22.62 23.61 -16.58
C LYS A 186 22.44 22.16 -16.13
N THR A 187 23.37 21.27 -16.51
CA THR A 187 23.31 19.85 -16.14
C THR A 187 23.38 19.65 -14.62
N ALA A 188 24.26 20.39 -13.95
CA ALA A 188 24.36 20.36 -12.48
C ALA A 188 23.08 20.88 -11.79
N ALA A 189 22.50 21.98 -12.31
CA ALA A 189 21.26 22.55 -11.81
C ALA A 189 20.07 21.61 -12.06
N ASP A 190 20.00 20.94 -13.21
CA ASP A 190 19.00 19.93 -13.54
C ASP A 190 19.03 18.77 -12.56
N GLY A 191 20.22 18.23 -12.28
CA GLY A 191 20.42 17.19 -11.27
C GLY A 191 19.97 17.63 -9.87
N THR A 192 20.24 18.91 -9.52
CA THR A 192 19.81 19.47 -8.22
C THR A 192 18.29 19.54 -8.11
N VAL A 193 17.58 20.02 -9.13
CA VAL A 193 16.09 20.04 -9.12
C VAL A 193 15.53 18.63 -9.03
N THR A 194 16.10 17.70 -9.83
CA THR A 194 15.67 16.29 -9.85
C THR A 194 15.84 15.62 -8.50
N ALA A 195 16.90 15.91 -7.75
CA ALA A 195 17.12 15.38 -6.42
C ALA A 195 16.18 16.02 -5.37
N ARG A 196 15.98 17.34 -5.43
CA ARG A 196 15.18 18.08 -4.44
C ARG A 196 13.68 17.87 -4.59
N LEU A 197 13.17 17.63 -5.79
CA LEU A 197 11.73 17.44 -6.02
C LEU A 197 11.14 16.32 -5.16
N PRO A 198 11.65 15.08 -5.17
CA PRO A 198 11.15 14.01 -4.32
C PRO A 198 11.40 14.23 -2.83
N GLU A 199 12.41 15.01 -2.45
CA GLU A 199 12.66 15.39 -1.07
C GLU A 199 11.66 16.43 -0.57
N THR A 200 11.14 17.27 -1.45
CA THR A 200 10.14 18.30 -1.13
C THR A 200 8.75 17.70 -1.01
N TYR A 201 8.35 16.79 -1.92
CA TYR A 201 7.07 16.08 -1.87
C TYR A 201 7.16 14.86 -0.95
N GLN A 202 7.07 15.09 0.34
CA GLN A 202 7.29 14.04 1.35
C GLN A 202 6.14 13.83 2.34
N TRP A 203 5.03 14.55 2.22
CA TRP A 203 3.92 14.43 3.15
C TRP A 203 2.68 13.82 2.50
N LEU A 204 2.27 12.66 3.03
CA LEU A 204 0.97 12.07 2.73
C LEU A 204 -0.04 12.53 3.77
N LEU A 205 -1.16 13.07 3.33
CA LEU A 205 -2.29 13.41 4.16
C LEU A 205 -3.40 12.39 3.92
N VAL A 206 -3.69 11.63 4.95
CA VAL A 206 -4.67 10.53 4.91
C VAL A 206 -5.86 10.91 5.78
N PRO A 207 -7.04 11.13 5.18
CA PRO A 207 -8.24 11.40 5.98
C PRO A 207 -8.76 10.10 6.59
N GLY A 208 -9.15 10.15 7.85
CA GLY A 208 -9.72 9.03 8.59
C GLY A 208 -10.75 9.47 9.62
N GLN A 209 -11.55 8.53 10.10
CA GLN A 209 -12.48 8.70 11.22
C GLN A 209 -12.38 7.48 12.14
N ALA A 210 -12.47 7.67 13.44
CA ALA A 210 -12.48 6.55 14.39
C ALA A 210 -13.84 5.85 14.42
N THR A 211 -14.92 6.62 14.33
CA THR A 211 -16.32 6.14 14.33
C THR A 211 -17.15 6.99 13.36
N PRO A 212 -18.36 6.55 12.96
CA PRO A 212 -19.23 7.31 12.07
C PRO A 212 -19.53 8.76 12.51
N GLN A 213 -19.54 9.03 13.81
CA GLN A 213 -19.83 10.36 14.39
C GLN A 213 -18.58 11.15 14.77
N ALA A 214 -17.40 10.54 14.72
CA ALA A 214 -16.15 11.22 15.05
C ALA A 214 -15.80 12.29 13.99
N PRO A 215 -15.10 13.36 14.37
CA PRO A 215 -14.57 14.30 13.40
C PRO A 215 -13.56 13.63 12.46
N ILE A 216 -13.42 14.17 11.25
CA ILE A 216 -12.38 13.75 10.33
C ILE A 216 -11.02 14.19 10.88
N VAL A 217 -10.12 13.24 11.01
CA VAL A 217 -8.73 13.46 11.45
C VAL A 217 -7.81 13.29 10.24
N TRP A 218 -6.85 14.19 10.10
CA TRP A 218 -5.83 14.12 9.06
C TRP A 218 -4.56 13.49 9.66
N GLU A 219 -4.21 12.32 9.19
CA GLU A 219 -2.93 11.71 9.51
C GLU A 219 -1.89 12.16 8.49
N ALA A 220 -0.80 12.78 8.97
CA ALA A 220 0.31 13.22 8.13
C ALA A 220 1.47 12.25 8.23
N LEU A 221 1.66 11.43 7.19
CA LEU A 221 2.69 10.42 7.09
C LEU A 221 3.87 10.94 6.27
N ARG A 222 5.09 10.80 6.79
CA ARG A 222 6.29 11.22 6.07
C ARG A 222 6.79 10.10 5.17
N LEU A 223 7.01 10.43 3.89
CA LEU A 223 7.63 9.54 2.91
C LEU A 223 9.15 9.51 3.06
N ALA A 224 9.72 8.31 2.95
CA ALA A 224 11.15 8.06 2.88
C ALA A 224 11.50 7.26 1.61
N GLY A 225 12.79 7.22 1.27
CA GLY A 225 13.31 6.46 0.13
C GLY A 225 13.50 7.29 -1.13
N THR A 226 14.03 6.66 -2.19
CA THR A 226 14.46 7.26 -3.46
C THR A 226 13.60 6.85 -4.66
N ASP A 227 12.63 5.96 -4.46
CA ASP A 227 11.68 5.57 -5.51
C ASP A 227 10.80 6.75 -5.94
N ALA A 228 10.11 6.61 -7.08
CA ALA A 228 9.10 7.57 -7.54
C ALA A 228 8.04 7.87 -6.46
N LEU A 229 7.51 9.07 -6.48
CA LEU A 229 6.61 9.59 -5.44
C LEU A 229 5.41 8.68 -5.16
N ALA A 230 4.69 8.26 -6.20
CA ALA A 230 3.53 7.39 -6.03
C ALA A 230 3.89 5.98 -5.55
N VAL A 231 5.06 5.47 -5.95
CA VAL A 231 5.58 4.17 -5.48
C VAL A 231 5.89 4.23 -3.98
N ARG A 232 6.56 5.30 -3.52
CA ARG A 232 6.83 5.51 -2.09
C ARG A 232 5.54 5.67 -1.29
N ALA A 233 4.58 6.44 -1.85
CA ALA A 233 3.29 6.66 -1.23
C ALA A 233 2.52 5.34 -1.03
N SER A 234 2.41 4.52 -2.08
CA SER A 234 1.71 3.23 -1.98
C SER A 234 2.41 2.24 -1.03
N LYS A 235 3.75 2.17 -1.07
CA LYS A 235 4.53 1.34 -0.13
C LYS A 235 4.29 1.75 1.33
N LYS A 236 4.35 3.06 1.62
CA LYS A 236 4.13 3.59 2.97
C LYS A 236 2.72 3.26 3.47
N LEU A 237 1.70 3.54 2.69
CA LEU A 237 0.31 3.29 3.06
C LEU A 237 0.00 1.81 3.27
N ARG A 238 0.62 0.90 2.48
CA ARG A 238 0.48 -0.54 2.70
C ARG A 238 1.15 -1.00 3.98
N SER A 239 2.36 -0.49 4.27
CA SER A 239 3.06 -0.86 5.51
C SER A 239 2.31 -0.40 6.76
N ASP A 240 1.57 0.69 6.67
CA ASP A 240 0.77 1.24 7.78
C ASP A 240 -0.69 0.72 7.76
N GLU A 241 -1.00 -0.27 6.90
CA GLU A 241 -2.35 -0.82 6.70
C GLU A 241 -3.45 0.21 6.38
N SER A 242 -3.06 1.41 5.98
CA SER A 242 -3.97 2.49 5.61
C SER A 242 -4.49 2.37 4.17
N TYR A 243 -4.00 1.38 3.41
CA TYR A 243 -4.34 1.11 2.02
C TYR A 243 -4.18 -0.38 1.71
N LEU A 244 -5.27 -1.04 1.36
CA LEU A 244 -5.30 -2.48 1.18
C LEU A 244 -5.39 -2.86 -0.30
N THR A 245 -4.43 -3.67 -0.75
CA THR A 245 -4.41 -4.29 -2.09
C THR A 245 -4.96 -5.72 -2.08
N SER A 246 -5.12 -6.30 -0.89
CA SER A 246 -5.81 -7.56 -0.60
C SER A 246 -6.56 -7.42 0.71
N PHE A 247 -7.67 -8.14 0.87
CA PHE A 247 -8.52 -8.07 2.06
C PHE A 247 -8.96 -9.47 2.46
N ALA A 248 -8.69 -9.86 3.70
CA ALA A 248 -9.08 -11.16 4.20
C ALA A 248 -10.59 -11.21 4.46
N SER A 249 -11.24 -12.31 4.09
CA SER A 249 -12.68 -12.52 4.28
C SER A 249 -13.11 -12.48 5.75
N THR A 250 -12.28 -13.01 6.65
CA THR A 250 -12.50 -12.97 8.09
C THR A 250 -12.46 -11.55 8.64
N ARG A 251 -11.51 -10.72 8.17
CA ARG A 251 -11.45 -9.28 8.50
C ARG A 251 -12.67 -8.55 7.95
N LEU A 252 -13.12 -8.87 6.74
CA LEU A 252 -14.36 -8.32 6.19
C LEU A 252 -15.57 -8.66 7.07
N LYS A 253 -15.70 -9.91 7.53
CA LYS A 253 -16.75 -10.32 8.47
C LYS A 253 -16.71 -9.51 9.76
N MET A 254 -15.51 -9.32 10.33
CA MET A 254 -15.34 -8.49 11.53
C MET A 254 -15.78 -7.04 11.29
N GLU A 255 -15.46 -6.44 10.14
CA GLU A 255 -15.90 -5.08 9.82
C GLU A 255 -17.41 -4.99 9.62
N LEU A 256 -18.04 -5.99 8.98
CA LEU A 256 -19.50 -6.07 8.83
C LEU A 256 -20.23 -6.13 10.18
N ASP A 257 -19.63 -6.79 11.18
CA ASP A 257 -20.22 -6.94 12.50
C ASP A 257 -19.91 -5.76 13.44
N ARG A 258 -18.70 -5.20 13.35
CA ARG A 258 -18.24 -4.08 14.17
C ARG A 258 -19.00 -2.80 13.85
N VAL A 259 -19.24 -2.55 12.58
CA VAL A 259 -19.99 -1.39 12.09
C VAL A 259 -21.35 -1.88 11.62
N PRO A 260 -22.46 -1.15 11.87
CA PRO A 260 -23.79 -1.59 11.43
C PRO A 260 -23.96 -1.45 9.91
N LEU A 261 -23.15 -2.21 9.14
CA LEU A 261 -23.24 -2.24 7.68
C LEU A 261 -24.37 -3.14 7.19
N TRP A 262 -24.83 -4.05 8.05
CA TRP A 262 -25.97 -4.90 7.76
C TRP A 262 -27.27 -4.08 7.71
N GLN A 263 -28.05 -4.26 6.67
CA GLN A 263 -29.44 -3.77 6.59
C GLN A 263 -30.39 -4.90 6.99
N GLY A 264 -30.61 -5.03 8.30
CA GLY A 264 -31.30 -6.19 8.84
C GLY A 264 -30.45 -7.46 8.72
N ASN A 265 -30.89 -8.40 7.86
CA ASN A 265 -30.24 -9.71 7.70
C ASN A 265 -29.30 -9.81 6.48
N HIS A 266 -29.26 -8.78 5.63
CA HIS A 266 -28.43 -8.78 4.43
C HIS A 266 -27.94 -7.36 4.08
N VAL A 267 -27.03 -7.28 3.13
CA VAL A 267 -26.58 -6.04 2.47
C VAL A 267 -26.21 -6.37 1.03
N SER A 268 -26.55 -5.51 0.07
CA SER A 268 -26.17 -5.77 -1.33
C SER A 268 -24.68 -5.56 -1.56
N VAL A 269 -24.09 -6.32 -2.48
CA VAL A 269 -22.68 -6.18 -2.88
C VAL A 269 -22.39 -4.76 -3.33
N ARG A 270 -23.23 -4.18 -4.19
CA ARG A 270 -23.14 -2.80 -4.64
C ARG A 270 -23.09 -1.80 -3.49
N GLN A 271 -23.91 -2.01 -2.47
CA GLN A 271 -23.97 -1.12 -1.32
C GLN A 271 -22.72 -1.24 -0.44
N LEU A 272 -22.20 -2.45 -0.27
CA LEU A 272 -20.92 -2.65 0.42
C LEU A 272 -19.76 -1.95 -0.30
N VAL A 273 -19.67 -2.10 -1.61
CA VAL A 273 -18.68 -1.38 -2.43
C VAL A 273 -18.78 0.13 -2.21
N ALA A 274 -20.00 0.68 -2.27
CA ALA A 274 -20.24 2.10 -2.01
C ALA A 274 -19.84 2.51 -0.57
N TYR A 275 -20.12 1.69 0.43
CA TYR A 275 -19.75 1.97 1.82
C TYR A 275 -18.24 2.03 2.02
N PHE A 276 -17.48 1.05 1.51
CA PHE A 276 -16.02 1.05 1.61
C PHE A 276 -15.38 2.21 0.85
N ALA A 277 -15.97 2.65 -0.24
CA ALA A 277 -15.52 3.83 -0.96
C ALA A 277 -15.88 5.16 -0.26
N SER A 278 -16.98 5.20 0.51
CA SER A 278 -17.53 6.45 1.08
C SER A 278 -17.05 6.72 2.50
N TYR A 279 -17.00 5.69 3.36
CA TYR A 279 -16.85 5.87 4.80
C TYR A 279 -15.40 5.82 5.27
N LEU A 280 -14.91 6.91 5.83
CA LEU A 280 -13.53 7.10 6.29
C LEU A 280 -13.15 6.25 7.53
N TYR A 281 -14.10 5.65 8.21
CA TYR A 281 -13.89 4.73 9.33
C TYR A 281 -13.75 3.26 8.89
N LEU A 282 -13.92 2.98 7.59
CA LEU A 282 -13.67 1.67 6.99
C LEU A 282 -12.28 1.60 6.38
N PRO A 283 -11.71 0.39 6.26
CA PRO A 283 -10.45 0.19 5.55
C PRO A 283 -10.51 0.74 4.11
N ARG A 284 -9.49 1.46 3.69
CA ARG A 284 -9.36 1.97 2.32
C ARG A 284 -8.86 0.87 1.40
N LEU A 285 -9.67 0.52 0.40
CA LEU A 285 -9.34 -0.51 -0.58
C LEU A 285 -8.77 0.13 -1.85
N LYS A 286 -7.88 -0.59 -2.53
CA LYS A 286 -7.30 -0.18 -3.80
C LYS A 286 -8.38 0.06 -4.87
N GLU A 287 -9.29 -0.91 -5.00
CA GLU A 287 -10.35 -0.94 -6.00
C GLU A 287 -11.46 -1.88 -5.53
N PRO A 288 -12.66 -1.83 -6.12
CA PRO A 288 -13.77 -2.73 -5.75
C PRO A 288 -13.42 -4.22 -5.84
N GLY A 289 -12.53 -4.60 -6.77
CA GLY A 289 -12.06 -5.98 -6.94
C GLY A 289 -11.44 -6.58 -5.67
N VAL A 290 -10.83 -5.75 -4.81
CA VAL A 290 -10.29 -6.21 -3.51
C VAL A 290 -11.42 -6.69 -2.58
N LEU A 291 -12.54 -5.97 -2.54
CA LEU A 291 -13.72 -6.39 -1.76
C LEU A 291 -14.38 -7.64 -2.36
N LEU A 292 -14.55 -7.67 -3.68
CA LEU A 292 -15.13 -8.82 -4.38
C LEU A 292 -14.29 -10.09 -4.19
N GLY A 293 -12.96 -9.95 -4.19
CA GLY A 293 -12.04 -11.04 -3.86
C GLY A 293 -12.22 -11.55 -2.44
N ALA A 294 -12.37 -10.65 -1.46
CA ALA A 294 -12.65 -11.01 -0.06
C ALA A 294 -14.01 -11.71 0.10
N LEU A 295 -15.05 -11.23 -0.59
CA LEU A 295 -16.37 -11.86 -0.61
C LEU A 295 -16.30 -13.27 -1.22
N SER A 296 -15.65 -13.40 -2.38
CA SER A 296 -15.47 -14.71 -3.04
C SER A 296 -14.70 -15.69 -2.16
N ALA A 297 -13.60 -15.24 -1.53
CA ALA A 297 -12.83 -16.06 -0.60
C ALA A 297 -13.68 -16.52 0.60
N GLY A 298 -14.51 -15.62 1.16
CA GLY A 298 -15.38 -15.93 2.28
C GLY A 298 -16.47 -16.98 1.95
N LEU A 299 -17.03 -16.91 0.74
CA LEU A 299 -18.01 -17.88 0.27
C LEU A 299 -17.43 -19.29 0.08
N ASN A 300 -16.13 -19.37 -0.19
CA ASN A 300 -15.44 -20.65 -0.42
C ASN A 300 -14.98 -21.35 0.88
N LEU A 301 -15.09 -20.67 2.04
CA LEU A 301 -14.68 -21.27 3.31
C LEU A 301 -15.62 -22.42 3.71
N LEU A 302 -15.06 -23.53 4.13
CA LEU A 302 -15.82 -24.66 4.70
C LEU A 302 -16.49 -24.26 6.02
N THR A 303 -15.86 -23.36 6.76
CA THR A 303 -16.34 -22.80 8.04
C THR A 303 -17.19 -21.53 7.86
N TRP A 304 -17.73 -21.29 6.67
CA TRP A 304 -18.44 -20.04 6.32
C TRP A 304 -19.58 -19.68 7.31
N THR A 305 -20.21 -20.67 7.92
CA THR A 305 -21.29 -20.44 8.92
C THR A 305 -20.84 -19.75 10.20
N GLN A 306 -19.53 -19.81 10.49
CA GLN A 306 -18.93 -19.17 11.66
C GLN A 306 -18.07 -17.97 11.28
N ASP A 307 -17.25 -18.12 10.24
CA ASP A 307 -16.16 -17.19 9.93
C ASP A 307 -16.44 -16.26 8.72
N SER A 308 -17.64 -16.41 8.10
CA SER A 308 -17.97 -15.67 6.88
C SER A 308 -19.48 -15.37 6.78
N PHE A 309 -20.06 -15.51 5.59
CA PHE A 309 -21.42 -15.10 5.25
C PHE A 309 -21.99 -15.99 4.12
N GLY A 310 -23.30 -15.92 3.89
CA GLY A 310 -23.94 -16.45 2.69
C GLY A 310 -24.07 -15.41 1.58
N LEU A 311 -24.38 -15.87 0.36
CA LEU A 311 -24.72 -15.03 -0.79
C LEU A 311 -26.06 -15.48 -1.36
N ALA A 312 -26.90 -14.53 -1.72
CA ALA A 312 -28.17 -14.78 -2.38
C ALA A 312 -28.33 -13.89 -3.63
N ASP A 313 -29.06 -14.34 -4.61
CA ASP A 313 -29.36 -13.56 -5.80
C ASP A 313 -30.37 -12.44 -5.51
N SER A 314 -31.34 -12.72 -4.62
CA SER A 314 -32.35 -11.73 -4.19
C SER A 314 -33.08 -12.19 -2.91
N TYR A 315 -33.85 -11.27 -2.30
CA TYR A 315 -34.76 -11.55 -1.21
C TYR A 315 -36.22 -11.45 -1.68
N ASP A 316 -37.01 -12.47 -1.41
CA ASP A 316 -38.43 -12.50 -1.69
C ASP A 316 -39.21 -12.10 -0.44
N GLU A 317 -39.69 -10.86 -0.41
CA GLU A 317 -40.43 -10.32 0.75
C GLU A 317 -41.74 -11.08 1.02
N ALA A 318 -42.45 -11.51 -0.04
CA ALA A 318 -43.74 -12.24 0.12
C ALA A 318 -43.53 -13.63 0.72
N ALA A 319 -42.47 -14.31 0.33
CA ALA A 319 -42.11 -15.63 0.84
C ALA A 319 -41.23 -15.58 2.09
N GLY A 320 -40.71 -14.43 2.47
CA GLY A 320 -39.78 -14.24 3.60
C GLY A 320 -38.49 -15.03 3.47
N ARG A 321 -37.99 -15.28 2.23
CA ARG A 321 -36.82 -16.13 1.99
C ARG A 321 -35.90 -15.58 0.91
N TYR A 322 -34.65 -16.01 0.95
CA TYR A 322 -33.63 -15.69 -0.05
C TYR A 322 -33.74 -16.66 -1.23
N ARG A 323 -33.63 -16.13 -2.46
CA ARG A 323 -33.54 -16.91 -3.70
C ARG A 323 -32.09 -17.08 -4.10
N GLY A 324 -31.72 -18.27 -4.60
CA GLY A 324 -30.35 -18.59 -4.99
C GLY A 324 -29.33 -18.51 -3.85
N LEU A 325 -29.79 -18.81 -2.62
CA LEU A 325 -28.92 -18.74 -1.44
C LEU A 325 -27.81 -19.80 -1.50
N ARG A 326 -26.59 -19.36 -1.29
CA ARG A 326 -25.37 -20.17 -1.38
C ARG A 326 -24.42 -19.85 -0.24
N GLY A 327 -23.66 -20.84 0.23
CA GLY A 327 -22.60 -20.70 1.22
C GLY A 327 -21.75 -21.96 1.25
N GLY A 328 -20.44 -21.83 1.45
CA GLY A 328 -19.51 -22.94 1.36
C GLY A 328 -19.33 -23.49 -0.06
N THR A 329 -19.51 -22.65 -1.07
CA THR A 329 -19.42 -23.00 -2.50
C THR A 329 -18.47 -22.11 -3.24
N LEU A 330 -17.76 -22.66 -4.21
CA LEU A 330 -16.83 -21.92 -5.06
C LEU A 330 -17.60 -20.92 -5.93
N LEU A 331 -17.47 -19.65 -5.61
CA LEU A 331 -18.07 -18.55 -6.35
C LEU A 331 -17.02 -17.47 -6.60
N ASN A 332 -17.08 -16.86 -7.78
CA ASN A 332 -16.23 -15.73 -8.13
C ASN A 332 -17.10 -14.53 -8.50
N LEU A 333 -17.07 -13.51 -7.65
CA LEU A 333 -17.78 -12.25 -7.88
C LEU A 333 -16.87 -11.31 -8.68
N THR A 334 -17.37 -10.79 -9.78
CA THR A 334 -16.63 -9.91 -10.70
C THR A 334 -17.31 -8.56 -10.92
N ASP A 335 -18.63 -8.48 -10.69
CA ASP A 335 -19.40 -7.25 -10.90
C ASP A 335 -19.58 -6.45 -9.59
N PRO A 336 -18.94 -5.29 -9.45
CA PRO A 336 -19.11 -4.44 -8.28
C PRO A 336 -20.49 -3.75 -8.18
N GLN A 337 -21.28 -3.81 -9.28
CA GLN A 337 -22.65 -3.28 -9.34
C GLN A 337 -23.70 -4.39 -9.29
N GLY A 338 -23.28 -5.63 -9.06
CA GLY A 338 -24.14 -6.79 -9.00
C GLY A 338 -25.27 -6.64 -7.94
N PRO A 339 -26.45 -7.23 -8.23
CA PRO A 339 -27.61 -7.16 -7.34
C PRO A 339 -27.53 -8.12 -6.15
N GLU A 340 -26.52 -8.99 -6.10
CA GLU A 340 -26.37 -10.04 -5.12
C GLU A 340 -26.39 -9.49 -3.69
N LEU A 341 -26.90 -10.28 -2.77
CA LEU A 341 -27.03 -9.96 -1.36
C LEU A 341 -26.06 -10.80 -0.53
N VAL A 342 -25.21 -10.17 0.23
CA VAL A 342 -24.45 -10.80 1.30
C VAL A 342 -25.40 -11.00 2.48
N VAL A 343 -25.54 -12.23 2.98
CA VAL A 343 -26.52 -12.62 3.99
C VAL A 343 -25.82 -13.06 5.26
N ARG A 344 -26.37 -12.68 6.43
CA ARG A 344 -25.82 -13.11 7.72
C ARG A 344 -25.74 -14.63 7.80
N PRO A 345 -24.63 -15.20 8.31
CA PRO A 345 -24.38 -16.64 8.30
C PRO A 345 -25.45 -17.42 9.07
N GLU A 346 -25.97 -16.87 10.18
CA GLU A 346 -27.00 -17.51 11.01
C GLU A 346 -28.32 -17.65 10.25
N VAL A 347 -28.67 -16.65 9.45
CA VAL A 347 -29.90 -16.66 8.64
C VAL A 347 -29.74 -17.58 7.44
N ALA A 348 -28.60 -17.47 6.76
CA ALA A 348 -28.27 -18.29 5.59
C ALA A 348 -28.21 -19.78 5.93
N SER A 349 -27.50 -20.13 7.02
CA SER A 349 -27.38 -21.53 7.45
C SER A 349 -28.73 -22.14 7.84
N ARG A 350 -29.60 -21.37 8.52
CA ARG A 350 -30.94 -21.81 8.89
C ARG A 350 -31.81 -22.11 7.66
N GLN A 351 -31.84 -21.21 6.67
CA GLN A 351 -32.63 -21.42 5.46
C GLN A 351 -32.09 -22.62 4.66
N LEU A 352 -30.77 -22.72 4.46
CA LEU A 352 -30.16 -23.84 3.75
C LEU A 352 -30.38 -25.19 4.45
N ALA A 353 -30.44 -25.22 5.79
CA ALA A 353 -30.78 -26.44 6.55
C ALA A 353 -32.22 -26.88 6.29
N VAL A 354 -33.16 -25.92 6.27
CA VAL A 354 -34.59 -26.22 5.96
C VAL A 354 -34.73 -26.72 4.53
N GLU A 355 -34.08 -26.08 3.56
CA GLU A 355 -34.12 -26.46 2.15
C GLU A 355 -33.51 -27.86 1.92
N ARG A 356 -32.40 -28.20 2.59
CA ARG A 356 -31.83 -29.54 2.56
C ARG A 356 -32.75 -30.60 3.16
N ALA A 357 -33.39 -30.30 4.29
CA ALA A 357 -34.36 -31.21 4.90
C ALA A 357 -35.55 -31.46 3.98
N ALA A 358 -36.09 -30.42 3.35
CA ALA A 358 -37.17 -30.54 2.39
C ALA A 358 -36.78 -31.33 1.14
N ALA A 359 -35.54 -31.14 0.62
CA ALA A 359 -35.04 -31.90 -0.51
C ALA A 359 -34.86 -33.40 -0.19
N VAL A 360 -34.40 -33.72 1.02
CA VAL A 360 -34.26 -35.13 1.47
C VAL A 360 -35.64 -35.78 1.64
N ALA A 361 -36.65 -35.03 2.15
CA ALA A 361 -38.02 -35.53 2.27
C ALA A 361 -38.73 -35.79 0.93
N GLN A 362 -38.26 -35.18 -0.16
CA GLN A 362 -38.80 -35.32 -1.50
C GLN A 362 -38.11 -36.43 -2.34
N LEU A 363 -37.04 -37.08 -1.81
CA LEU A 363 -36.47 -38.25 -2.46
C LEU A 363 -37.49 -39.40 -2.32
N PRO A 364 -37.95 -40.07 -3.48
CA PRO A 364 -38.89 -41.17 -3.37
C PRO A 364 -38.22 -42.31 -2.60
N GLY A 365 -38.73 -42.57 -1.38
CA GLY A 365 -38.46 -43.82 -0.72
C GLY A 365 -39.17 -44.93 -1.49
N ASP A 366 -38.40 -45.76 -2.16
CA ASP A 366 -38.65 -47.18 -2.37
C ASP A 366 -37.78 -47.68 -3.51
N VAL A 367 -36.59 -48.14 -3.20
CA VAL A 367 -36.05 -49.29 -3.93
C VAL A 367 -36.35 -50.53 -3.11
N LYS A 368 -37.51 -51.14 -3.33
CA LYS A 368 -37.74 -52.53 -3.02
C LYS A 368 -36.73 -53.36 -3.81
N VAL A 369 -35.72 -53.88 -3.12
CA VAL A 369 -34.91 -54.94 -3.71
C VAL A 369 -35.77 -56.19 -3.78
N ASN A 370 -36.34 -56.47 -4.94
CA ASN A 370 -36.93 -57.75 -5.24
C ASN A 370 -35.85 -58.80 -5.15
N ALA A 371 -35.91 -59.61 -4.08
CA ALA A 371 -35.19 -60.88 -3.99
C ALA A 371 -35.81 -61.83 -5.05
N VAL A 372 -35.05 -62.07 -6.12
CA VAL A 372 -35.33 -63.20 -7.03
C VAL A 372 -34.78 -64.46 -6.30
N GLY A 373 -35.73 -65.30 -5.90
CA GLY A 373 -35.39 -66.66 -5.49
C GLY A 373 -35.17 -67.53 -6.70
N ASP A 374 -34.24 -68.45 -6.60
CA ASP A 374 -34.28 -69.81 -7.13
C ASP A 374 -33.14 -70.56 -6.47
N GLY A 375 -33.34 -71.62 -5.83
CA GLY A 375 -33.90 -72.91 -6.00
C GLY A 375 -32.84 -73.97 -5.77
N THR A 376 -33.22 -74.96 -4.89
CA THR A 376 -32.77 -76.33 -4.79
C THR A 376 -31.59 -76.72 -3.92
N GLY A 377 -31.91 -77.43 -2.87
CA GLY A 377 -31.46 -78.82 -2.67
C GLY A 377 -30.76 -79.16 -1.38
N GLY A 378 -31.50 -79.79 -0.44
CA GLY A 378 -31.07 -81.02 0.23
C GLY A 378 -30.43 -81.00 1.59
N GLY A 379 -31.20 -81.44 2.59
CA GLY A 379 -30.73 -82.48 3.53
C GLY A 379 -30.32 -82.12 4.92
N GLY A 380 -31.22 -82.30 5.93
CA GLY A 380 -30.88 -83.16 7.06
C GLY A 380 -30.60 -82.54 8.43
N THR A 381 -31.66 -82.73 9.30
CA THR A 381 -31.59 -83.03 10.76
C THR A 381 -31.37 -81.93 11.77
N ASP A 382 -32.36 -81.76 12.53
CA ASP A 382 -32.84 -81.20 13.83
C ASP A 382 -31.90 -81.39 15.04
N PRO A 383 -32.24 -80.97 16.26
CA PRO A 383 -32.49 -79.57 16.75
C PRO A 383 -31.72 -79.24 18.03
N ALA A 384 -31.54 -78.02 18.36
CA ALA A 384 -31.39 -77.58 19.74
C ALA A 384 -31.76 -76.10 19.90
N GLN A 385 -32.58 -75.84 20.91
CA GLN A 385 -33.28 -74.66 21.29
C GLN A 385 -32.46 -73.43 21.72
N PRO A 386 -33.07 -72.25 21.88
CA PRO A 386 -32.48 -70.96 21.73
C PRO A 386 -32.01 -70.35 23.04
N SER A 387 -30.98 -69.58 23.03
CA SER A 387 -30.64 -68.63 24.06
C SER A 387 -30.75 -67.23 23.47
N VAL A 388 -31.75 -66.53 23.99
CA VAL A 388 -32.03 -65.11 23.70
C VAL A 388 -31.00 -64.25 24.45
N LEU A 389 -30.12 -63.56 23.72
CA LEU A 389 -29.35 -62.45 24.22
C LEU A 389 -29.93 -61.15 23.64
N PRO A 390 -30.05 -60.08 24.46
CA PRO A 390 -30.65 -58.83 24.00
C PRO A 390 -29.71 -58.09 23.00
N PRO A 391 -30.26 -57.21 22.14
CA PRO A 391 -29.46 -56.55 21.11
C PRO A 391 -28.49 -55.55 21.76
N THR A 392 -27.23 -55.78 21.57
CA THR A 392 -26.17 -54.83 21.87
C THR A 392 -26.33 -53.61 20.94
N GLN A 393 -26.69 -52.48 21.54
CA GLN A 393 -26.62 -51.21 20.86
C GLN A 393 -25.16 -50.93 20.45
N VAL A 394 -24.85 -50.99 19.17
CA VAL A 394 -23.60 -50.52 18.62
C VAL A 394 -23.66 -49.02 18.57
N THR A 395 -23.13 -48.35 19.57
CA THR A 395 -22.81 -46.92 19.51
C THR A 395 -21.79 -46.69 18.41
N PRO A 396 -22.00 -45.75 17.47
CA PRO A 396 -20.98 -45.40 16.49
C PRO A 396 -19.75 -44.90 17.22
N PRO A 397 -18.54 -45.18 16.72
CA PRO A 397 -17.30 -44.70 17.35
C PRO A 397 -17.31 -43.19 17.38
N VAL A 398 -17.23 -42.62 18.57
CA VAL A 398 -17.01 -41.18 18.77
C VAL A 398 -15.68 -40.87 18.11
N ALA A 399 -15.71 -40.11 17.03
CA ALA A 399 -14.51 -39.60 16.36
C ALA A 399 -13.72 -38.77 17.38
N THR A 400 -12.65 -39.32 17.90
CA THR A 400 -11.72 -38.62 18.79
C THR A 400 -11.06 -37.51 18.01
N GLN A 401 -11.41 -36.25 18.35
CA GLN A 401 -10.82 -35.06 17.74
C GLN A 401 -9.28 -35.06 18.00
N PRO A 402 -8.45 -34.69 17.03
CA PRO A 402 -7.02 -34.59 17.19
C PRO A 402 -6.67 -33.54 18.26
N LYS A 403 -5.82 -33.93 19.22
CA LYS A 403 -5.48 -33.11 20.40
C LYS A 403 -4.09 -32.46 20.31
N ARG A 404 -3.30 -32.78 19.28
CA ARG A 404 -1.93 -32.31 19.15
C ARG A 404 -1.61 -32.03 17.68
N PHE A 405 -1.02 -30.87 17.42
CA PHE A 405 -0.45 -30.49 16.13
C PHE A 405 1.07 -30.38 16.26
N HIS A 406 1.84 -30.85 15.28
CA HIS A 406 3.25 -30.55 15.09
C HIS A 406 3.52 -30.41 13.61
N GLY A 407 4.39 -29.48 13.25
CA GLY A 407 4.79 -29.21 11.87
C GLY A 407 6.18 -28.61 11.84
N THR A 408 6.97 -28.98 10.86
CA THR A 408 8.30 -28.40 10.57
C THR A 408 8.29 -27.94 9.12
N VAL A 409 8.85 -26.76 8.85
CA VAL A 409 8.90 -26.18 7.52
C VAL A 409 10.25 -25.50 7.31
N ASN A 410 10.82 -25.69 6.12
CA ASN A 410 12.02 -24.99 5.70
C ASN A 410 11.61 -23.67 5.06
N LEU A 411 12.24 -22.57 5.48
CA LEU A 411 12.00 -21.22 4.95
C LEU A 411 13.07 -20.87 3.92
N ASP A 412 12.68 -20.15 2.88
CA ASP A 412 13.62 -19.60 1.90
C ASP A 412 14.46 -18.49 2.57
N GLU A 413 15.78 -18.62 2.55
CA GLU A 413 16.75 -17.70 3.18
C GLU A 413 16.60 -16.26 2.71
N ALA A 414 16.20 -16.04 1.45
CA ALA A 414 15.97 -14.72 0.87
C ALA A 414 14.60 -14.13 1.23
N ARG A 415 13.66 -14.93 1.75
CA ARG A 415 12.25 -14.57 1.97
C ARG A 415 11.71 -14.95 3.34
N VAL A 416 12.59 -15.26 4.31
CA VAL A 416 12.22 -15.70 5.67
C VAL A 416 11.11 -14.88 6.29
N GLY A 417 11.19 -13.54 6.22
CA GLY A 417 10.18 -12.67 6.80
C GLY A 417 8.79 -12.85 6.17
N ARG A 418 8.71 -13.00 4.86
CA ARG A 418 7.45 -13.21 4.12
C ARG A 418 6.84 -14.58 4.41
N ASP A 419 7.69 -15.62 4.42
CA ASP A 419 7.22 -16.99 4.62
C ASP A 419 6.83 -17.21 6.08
N ALA A 420 7.56 -16.63 7.03
CA ALA A 420 7.17 -16.62 8.45
C ALA A 420 5.84 -15.90 8.69
N SER A 421 5.59 -14.76 8.01
CA SER A 421 4.30 -14.06 8.10
C SER A 421 3.14 -14.90 7.59
N LYS A 422 3.32 -15.60 6.46
CA LYS A 422 2.29 -16.52 5.94
C LYS A 422 2.00 -17.66 6.90
N ILE A 423 3.04 -18.27 7.49
CA ILE A 423 2.87 -19.34 8.47
C ILE A 423 2.15 -18.82 9.72
N ALA A 424 2.47 -17.59 10.15
CA ALA A 424 1.79 -16.97 11.28
C ALA A 424 0.30 -16.76 10.99
N GLU A 425 -0.04 -16.30 9.79
CA GLU A 425 -1.43 -16.04 9.37
C GLU A 425 -2.20 -17.35 9.10
N GLU A 426 -1.60 -18.30 8.37
CA GLU A 426 -2.30 -19.47 7.86
C GLU A 426 -2.29 -20.67 8.83
N VAL A 427 -1.34 -20.73 9.76
CA VAL A 427 -1.20 -21.87 10.67
C VAL A 427 -1.27 -21.47 12.14
N ILE A 428 -0.42 -20.51 12.58
CA ILE A 428 -0.29 -20.16 13.98
C ILE A 428 -1.55 -19.48 14.50
N ALA A 429 -2.12 -18.57 13.73
CA ALA A 429 -3.35 -17.85 14.09
C ALA A 429 -4.51 -18.82 14.35
N HIS A 430 -4.65 -19.86 13.52
CA HIS A 430 -5.68 -20.88 13.70
C HIS A 430 -5.48 -21.75 14.96
N LEU A 431 -4.23 -22.05 15.30
CA LEU A 431 -3.92 -22.81 16.50
C LEU A 431 -4.13 -21.99 17.78
N VAL A 432 -3.76 -20.71 17.76
CA VAL A 432 -3.93 -19.78 18.90
C VAL A 432 -5.41 -19.47 19.14
N ALA A 433 -6.25 -19.49 18.11
CA ALA A 433 -7.69 -19.27 18.22
C ALA A 433 -8.43 -20.40 18.93
N LEU A 434 -7.84 -21.59 19.12
CA LEU A 434 -8.44 -22.70 19.83
C LEU A 434 -8.43 -22.45 21.35
N VAL A 435 -9.58 -22.49 21.98
CA VAL A 435 -9.72 -22.24 23.43
C VAL A 435 -8.91 -23.26 24.24
N GLY A 436 -7.95 -22.76 25.03
CA GLY A 436 -7.06 -23.59 25.84
C GLY A 436 -5.84 -24.14 25.09
N ALA A 437 -5.63 -23.78 23.83
CA ALA A 437 -4.44 -24.20 23.09
C ALA A 437 -3.18 -23.48 23.61
N ARG A 438 -2.11 -24.22 23.78
CA ARG A 438 -0.77 -23.68 24.07
C ARG A 438 0.10 -23.89 22.84
N VAL A 439 0.45 -22.81 22.14
CA VAL A 439 1.26 -22.83 20.92
C VAL A 439 2.68 -22.39 21.26
N THR A 440 3.65 -23.17 20.85
CA THR A 440 5.08 -22.84 20.94
C THR A 440 5.65 -22.84 19.53
N VAL A 441 6.33 -21.75 19.16
CA VAL A 441 7.02 -21.61 17.87
C VAL A 441 8.50 -21.47 18.14
N THR A 442 9.32 -22.26 17.47
CA THR A 442 10.77 -22.22 17.58
C THR A 442 11.34 -21.93 16.19
N LEU A 443 12.25 -20.97 16.09
CA LEU A 443 13.02 -20.68 14.89
C LEU A 443 14.44 -21.17 15.11
N GLU A 444 14.88 -22.07 14.26
CA GLU A 444 16.24 -22.62 14.23
C GLU A 444 16.95 -22.08 12.98
N ILE A 445 18.17 -21.60 13.14
CA ILE A 445 18.98 -21.02 12.07
C ILE A 445 20.32 -21.70 12.08
N GLU A 446 20.63 -22.37 11.00
CA GLU A 446 21.95 -22.97 10.75
C GLU A 446 22.56 -22.29 9.52
N ALA A 447 23.83 -21.96 9.61
CA ALA A 447 24.57 -21.36 8.51
C ALA A 447 25.98 -21.92 8.44
N ASP A 448 26.30 -22.50 7.29
CA ASP A 448 27.64 -23.00 7.00
C ASP A 448 28.43 -21.93 6.24
N VAL A 449 29.58 -21.54 6.78
CA VAL A 449 30.43 -20.48 6.19
C VAL A 449 31.81 -21.08 5.87
N PRO A 450 32.01 -21.66 4.67
CA PRO A 450 33.21 -22.41 4.33
C PRO A 450 34.53 -21.64 4.48
N VAL A 451 34.51 -20.32 4.36
CA VAL A 451 35.71 -19.44 4.45
C VAL A 451 35.86 -18.84 5.87
N GLY A 452 34.94 -19.16 6.80
CA GLY A 452 34.87 -18.54 8.11
C GLY A 452 34.24 -17.17 8.13
N ALA A 453 33.57 -16.81 9.22
CA ALA A 453 32.91 -15.50 9.38
C ALA A 453 33.94 -14.46 9.88
N PRO A 454 33.98 -13.24 9.26
CA PRO A 454 34.83 -12.14 9.72
C PRO A 454 34.46 -11.69 11.13
N ASP A 455 35.45 -11.34 11.98
CA ASP A 455 35.26 -10.94 13.38
C ASP A 455 34.18 -9.84 13.56
N LYS A 456 34.08 -8.92 12.63
CA LYS A 456 33.05 -7.86 12.63
C LYS A 456 31.64 -8.45 12.53
N VAL A 457 31.47 -9.47 11.68
CA VAL A 457 30.17 -10.14 11.49
C VAL A 457 29.81 -10.96 12.71
N VAL A 458 30.76 -11.71 13.26
CA VAL A 458 30.61 -12.48 14.50
C VAL A 458 30.13 -11.60 15.64
N ARG A 459 30.80 -10.44 15.84
CA ARG A 459 30.43 -9.49 16.88
C ARG A 459 29.03 -8.93 16.67
N THR A 460 28.71 -8.47 15.46
CA THR A 460 27.39 -7.89 15.14
C THR A 460 26.26 -8.92 15.35
N LEU A 461 26.43 -10.14 14.89
CA LEU A 461 25.43 -11.20 15.06
C LEU A 461 25.23 -11.57 16.53
N THR A 462 26.33 -11.67 17.30
CA THR A 462 26.25 -11.97 18.74
C THR A 462 25.51 -10.87 19.51
N GLU A 463 25.77 -9.58 19.19
CA GLU A 463 25.07 -8.44 19.79
C GLU A 463 23.58 -8.44 19.41
N ASN A 464 23.25 -8.73 18.16
CA ASN A 464 21.87 -8.79 17.69
C ASN A 464 21.11 -9.96 18.31
N CYS A 465 21.68 -11.15 18.40
CA CYS A 465 21.08 -12.30 19.06
C CYS A 465 20.75 -12.02 20.53
N ARG A 466 21.62 -11.33 21.24
CA ARG A 466 21.35 -10.88 22.63
C ARG A 466 20.19 -9.91 22.70
N THR A 467 20.15 -8.92 21.80
CA THR A 467 19.08 -7.90 21.73
C THR A 467 17.74 -8.56 21.40
N LEU A 468 17.73 -9.54 20.50
CA LEU A 468 16.55 -10.29 20.07
C LEU A 468 16.19 -11.47 21.00
N LYS A 469 16.92 -11.64 22.13
CA LYS A 469 16.67 -12.64 23.17
C LYS A 469 16.71 -14.08 22.67
N PHE A 470 17.67 -14.43 21.81
CA PHE A 470 17.90 -15.81 21.43
C PHE A 470 18.25 -16.63 22.67
N THR A 471 17.63 -17.80 22.80
CA THR A 471 17.86 -18.70 23.93
C THR A 471 19.21 -19.42 23.84
N SER A 472 19.70 -19.69 22.62
CA SER A 472 21.00 -20.24 22.32
C SER A 472 21.53 -19.66 21.03
N HIS A 473 22.78 -19.24 20.97
CA HIS A 473 23.46 -18.77 19.78
C HIS A 473 24.98 -18.87 19.96
N GLY A 474 25.68 -19.14 18.90
CA GLY A 474 27.15 -19.22 18.93
C GLY A 474 27.73 -19.50 17.55
N PHE A 475 29.03 -19.31 17.42
CA PHE A 475 29.83 -19.77 16.28
C PHE A 475 30.71 -20.93 16.74
N GLU A 476 30.67 -22.03 16.02
CA GLU A 476 31.56 -23.15 16.23
C GLU A 476 32.84 -22.94 15.42
N ARG A 477 33.97 -23.36 15.96
CA ARG A 477 35.26 -23.39 15.28
C ARG A 477 35.68 -24.85 15.20
N ASP A 478 35.74 -25.36 13.99
CA ASP A 478 36.35 -26.69 13.74
C ASP A 478 37.87 -26.64 13.93
#